data_82c048a40bbacbf1a02890c3fd64a241
#
_entry.id   82c048a40bbacbf1a02890c3fd64a241
#
_cell.length_a   1.000
_cell.length_b   1.000
_cell.length_c   1.000
_cell.angle_alpha   90.00
_cell.angle_beta   90.00
_cell.angle_gamma   90.00
#
_symmetry.space_group_name_H-M   'P 1'
#
loop_
_entity.id
_entity.type
_entity.pdbx_description
1 polymer ?
#
loop_
_entity_poly.entity_id
_entity_poly.type
_entity_poly.pdbx_seq_one_letter_code
_entity_poly.pdbx_strand_id
1 'polypeptide(L)'
;GRLKQCTIVLTRGCNLRCDFCFEKEAGYRAHDRLSLDEVKRIVDLCGDANVRYVFLTGGEPLTYPHLLDVLRYIKEEHPSITPTIATNGVLLEDMGFCQRLIDCGLRYLDISMKGADATEWKRATGFDGYAKQLRAISNIVSTELEFTCSMVITEENVTRVCEAVQAAHESGARHD
;
A
#
# COMPACT_ATOMS: atom_id res chain seq x y z
N GLY A 1 -2.30 10.98 26.38
CA GLY A 1 -2.22 11.21 24.95
C GLY A 1 -3.28 10.38 24.24
N ARG A 2 -3.87 10.91 23.19
CA ARG A 2 -4.94 10.22 22.44
C ARG A 2 -4.29 9.41 21.33
N LEU A 3 -4.57 8.11 21.23
CA LEU A 3 -4.12 7.28 20.12
C LEU A 3 -4.82 7.77 18.83
N LYS A 4 -4.04 8.16 17.81
CA LYS A 4 -4.60 8.71 16.56
C LYS A 4 -4.57 7.71 15.41
N GLN A 5 -3.67 6.74 15.47
CA GLN A 5 -3.35 5.83 14.39
C GLN A 5 -3.08 4.42 14.92
N CYS A 6 -3.49 3.41 14.16
CA CYS A 6 -3.14 2.01 14.34
C CYS A 6 -2.62 1.46 13.02
N THR A 7 -1.60 0.61 13.08
CA THR A 7 -1.08 -0.11 11.91
C THR A 7 -1.41 -1.59 12.06
N ILE A 8 -2.03 -2.17 11.04
CA ILE A 8 -2.41 -3.59 10.99
C ILE A 8 -1.61 -4.27 9.88
N VAL A 9 -0.80 -5.26 10.25
CA VAL A 9 -0.07 -6.13 9.33
C VAL A 9 -1.02 -7.26 8.93
N LEU A 10 -1.66 -7.16 7.76
CA LEU A 10 -2.68 -8.10 7.30
C LEU A 10 -2.12 -9.47 6.91
N THR A 11 -0.95 -9.46 6.27
CA THR A 11 -0.29 -10.65 5.72
C THR A 11 1.22 -10.46 5.63
N ARG A 12 1.99 -11.53 5.72
CA ARG A 12 3.42 -11.54 5.40
C ARG A 12 3.70 -11.96 3.95
N GLY A 13 2.67 -12.34 3.20
CA GLY A 13 2.76 -12.63 1.77
C GLY A 13 3.00 -11.37 0.95
N CYS A 14 3.86 -11.46 -0.07
CA CYS A 14 4.12 -10.37 -1.01
C CYS A 14 4.34 -10.93 -2.41
N ASN A 15 3.97 -10.18 -3.42
CA ASN A 15 4.21 -10.47 -4.84
C ASN A 15 5.60 -9.98 -5.33
N LEU A 16 6.38 -9.31 -4.48
CA LEU A 16 7.75 -8.87 -4.75
C LEU A 16 8.76 -9.51 -3.78
N ARG A 17 10.06 -9.36 -4.08
CA ARG A 17 11.18 -9.87 -3.28
C ARG A 17 12.26 -8.79 -3.13
N CYS A 18 11.86 -7.63 -2.57
CA CYS A 18 12.75 -6.48 -2.45
C CYS A 18 13.96 -6.78 -1.57
N ASP A 19 15.15 -6.37 -2.01
CA ASP A 19 16.43 -6.63 -1.33
C ASP A 19 16.51 -5.98 0.05
N PHE A 20 15.89 -4.82 0.23
CA PHE A 20 15.83 -4.03 1.46
C PHE A 20 14.63 -4.37 2.35
N CYS A 21 13.83 -5.39 1.99
CA CYS A 21 12.60 -5.71 2.71
C CYS A 21 12.87 -6.35 4.07
N PHE A 22 12.27 -5.83 5.13
CA PHE A 22 12.37 -6.40 6.48
C PHE A 22 11.70 -7.80 6.60
N GLU A 23 10.76 -8.14 5.71
CA GLU A 23 10.14 -9.47 5.65
C GLU A 23 11.03 -10.53 4.96
N LYS A 24 12.17 -10.13 4.38
CA LYS A 24 13.10 -11.04 3.68
C LYS A 24 13.57 -12.18 4.59
N GLU A 25 13.96 -11.88 5.82
CA GLU A 25 14.39 -12.87 6.80
C GLU A 25 13.25 -13.79 7.26
N ALA A 26 12.03 -13.28 7.32
CA ALA A 26 10.84 -14.05 7.67
C ALA A 26 10.33 -14.95 6.54
N GLY A 27 10.84 -14.81 5.30
CA GLY A 27 10.56 -15.67 4.17
C GLY A 27 9.23 -15.45 3.45
N TYR A 28 8.62 -14.27 3.56
CA TYR A 28 7.39 -13.88 2.84
C TYR A 28 6.25 -14.90 2.94
N ARG A 29 5.91 -15.35 4.13
CA ARG A 29 4.97 -16.44 4.38
C ARG A 29 3.53 -16.03 4.05
N ALA A 30 3.05 -16.37 2.85
CA ALA A 30 1.70 -16.02 2.38
C ALA A 30 0.54 -16.59 3.23
N HIS A 31 0.78 -17.72 3.91
CA HIS A 31 -0.18 -18.31 4.83
C HIS A 31 -0.17 -17.68 6.22
N ASP A 32 0.86 -16.90 6.56
CA ASP A 32 0.98 -16.14 7.79
C ASP A 32 0.23 -14.80 7.61
N ARG A 33 -1.05 -14.84 7.92
CA ARG A 33 -1.98 -13.73 7.76
C ARG A 33 -3.06 -13.77 8.83
N LEU A 34 -3.61 -12.61 9.17
CA LEU A 34 -4.77 -12.50 10.02
C LEU A 34 -6.02 -13.06 9.32
N SER A 35 -6.90 -13.69 10.07
CA SER A 35 -8.26 -13.99 9.61
C SER A 35 -9.08 -12.70 9.53
N LEU A 36 -10.18 -12.73 8.77
CA LEU A 36 -11.10 -11.58 8.68
C LEU A 36 -11.66 -11.20 10.07
N ASP A 37 -11.99 -12.18 10.91
CA ASP A 37 -12.56 -11.95 12.24
C ASP A 37 -11.53 -11.31 13.20
N GLU A 38 -10.25 -11.67 13.09
CA GLU A 38 -9.19 -11.02 13.87
C GLU A 38 -9.05 -9.55 13.46
N VAL A 39 -9.04 -9.27 12.14
CA VAL A 39 -8.95 -7.88 11.66
C VAL A 39 -10.16 -7.07 12.10
N LYS A 40 -11.38 -7.61 12.02
CA LYS A 40 -12.60 -6.92 12.49
C LYS A 40 -12.52 -6.58 13.98
N ARG A 41 -12.09 -7.53 14.82
CA ARG A 41 -11.90 -7.25 16.26
C ARG A 41 -10.89 -6.14 16.52
N ILE A 42 -9.79 -6.10 15.76
CA ILE A 42 -8.79 -5.02 15.88
C ILE A 42 -9.41 -3.68 15.48
N VAL A 43 -10.20 -3.66 14.41
CA VAL A 43 -10.91 -2.45 13.95
C VAL A 43 -11.93 -1.98 14.99
N ASP A 44 -12.67 -2.87 15.63
CA ASP A 44 -13.60 -2.56 16.72
C ASP A 44 -12.88 -1.89 17.90
N LEU A 45 -11.75 -2.46 18.34
CA LEU A 45 -10.90 -1.85 19.37
C LEU A 45 -10.36 -0.47 18.95
N CYS A 46 -10.05 -0.27 17.66
CA CYS A 46 -9.68 1.04 17.14
C CYS A 46 -10.85 2.03 17.24
N GLY A 47 -12.06 1.60 16.92
CA GLY A 47 -13.28 2.39 17.07
C GLY A 47 -13.52 2.82 18.51
N ASP A 48 -13.48 1.88 19.45
CA ASP A 48 -13.64 2.13 20.89
C ASP A 48 -12.58 3.10 21.44
N ALA A 49 -11.35 2.99 20.94
CA ALA A 49 -10.24 3.88 21.29
C ALA A 49 -10.28 5.25 20.57
N ASN A 50 -11.28 5.49 19.72
CA ASN A 50 -11.37 6.69 18.87
C ASN A 50 -10.12 6.91 18.00
N VAL A 51 -9.56 5.84 17.46
CA VAL A 51 -8.51 5.89 16.44
C VAL A 51 -9.09 6.48 15.16
N ARG A 52 -8.35 7.40 14.53
CA ARG A 52 -8.81 8.09 13.32
C ARG A 52 -8.29 7.46 12.04
N TYR A 53 -7.09 6.90 12.09
CA TYR A 53 -6.43 6.34 10.91
C TYR A 53 -6.02 4.90 11.17
N VAL A 54 -6.41 4.00 10.26
CA VAL A 54 -5.97 2.60 10.26
C VAL A 54 -5.13 2.35 9.03
N PHE A 55 -3.83 2.11 9.25
CA PHE A 55 -2.88 1.75 8.20
C PHE A 55 -2.89 0.24 7.98
N LEU A 56 -3.35 -0.18 6.83
CA LEU A 56 -3.33 -1.56 6.37
C LEU A 56 -2.03 -1.82 5.60
N THR A 57 -1.21 -2.70 6.10
CA THR A 57 0.11 -3.02 5.56
C THR A 57 0.39 -4.53 5.62
N GLY A 58 1.63 -4.92 5.35
CA GLY A 58 2.08 -6.31 5.42
C GLY A 58 3.25 -6.55 4.49
N GLY A 59 3.35 -7.74 3.93
CA GLY A 59 4.17 -7.96 2.75
C GLY A 59 3.62 -7.12 1.59
N GLU A 60 2.46 -7.51 1.05
CA GLU A 60 1.67 -6.69 0.12
C GLU A 60 0.18 -6.79 0.48
N PRO A 61 -0.41 -5.74 1.05
CA PRO A 61 -1.80 -5.78 1.53
C PRO A 61 -2.82 -5.99 0.41
N LEU A 62 -2.54 -5.57 -0.84
CA LEU A 62 -3.44 -5.81 -1.97
C LEU A 62 -3.57 -7.29 -2.34
N THR A 63 -2.66 -8.16 -1.85
CA THR A 63 -2.78 -9.61 -2.01
C THR A 63 -3.59 -10.28 -0.90
N TYR A 64 -4.00 -9.53 0.13
CA TYR A 64 -4.79 -10.09 1.22
C TYR A 64 -6.22 -10.42 0.74
N PRO A 65 -6.66 -11.68 0.84
CA PRO A 65 -7.88 -12.15 0.18
C PRO A 65 -9.18 -11.48 0.69
N HIS A 66 -9.16 -10.97 1.92
CA HIS A 66 -10.32 -10.32 2.54
C HIS A 66 -10.19 -8.79 2.60
N LEU A 67 -9.31 -8.19 1.79
CA LEU A 67 -9.07 -6.74 1.84
C LEU A 67 -10.35 -5.93 1.60
N LEU A 68 -11.12 -6.29 0.57
CA LEU A 68 -12.36 -5.59 0.24
C LEU A 68 -13.41 -5.73 1.37
N ASP A 69 -13.45 -6.88 2.04
CA ASP A 69 -14.36 -7.11 3.16
C ASP A 69 -13.97 -6.26 4.38
N VAL A 70 -12.66 -6.12 4.64
CA VAL A 70 -12.13 -5.23 5.70
C VAL A 70 -12.50 -3.78 5.42
N LEU A 71 -12.26 -3.30 4.19
CA LEU A 71 -12.59 -1.92 3.81
C LEU A 71 -14.09 -1.63 3.94
N ARG A 72 -14.92 -2.56 3.46
CA ARG A 72 -16.38 -2.46 3.58
C ARG A 72 -16.82 -2.43 5.05
N TYR A 73 -16.25 -3.29 5.88
CA TYR A 73 -16.52 -3.32 7.31
C TYR A 73 -16.17 -2.00 7.99
N ILE A 74 -15.00 -1.44 7.70
CA ILE A 74 -14.61 -0.12 8.24
C ILE A 74 -15.60 0.96 7.79
N LYS A 75 -15.98 0.97 6.51
CA LYS A 75 -16.91 1.95 5.94
C LYS A 75 -18.29 1.90 6.60
N GLU A 76 -18.81 0.70 6.85
CA GLU A 76 -20.16 0.46 7.35
C GLU A 76 -20.25 0.62 8.87
N GLU A 77 -19.32 0.02 9.62
CA GLU A 77 -19.39 -0.06 11.09
C GLU A 77 -18.60 1.06 11.79
N HIS A 78 -17.54 1.55 11.15
CA HIS A 78 -16.64 2.55 11.74
C HIS A 78 -16.35 3.73 10.79
N PRO A 79 -17.37 4.48 10.32
CA PRO A 79 -17.22 5.54 9.31
C PRO A 79 -16.33 6.71 9.75
N SER A 80 -16.00 6.80 11.02
CA SER A 80 -15.05 7.80 11.55
C SER A 80 -13.58 7.38 11.38
N ILE A 81 -13.32 6.13 11.01
CA ILE A 81 -11.97 5.60 10.74
C ILE A 81 -11.67 5.78 9.25
N THR A 82 -10.52 6.36 8.96
CA THR A 82 -9.99 6.46 7.60
C THR A 82 -8.98 5.34 7.35
N PRO A 83 -9.31 4.35 6.49
CA PRO A 83 -8.34 3.34 6.10
C PRO A 83 -7.33 3.90 5.11
N THR A 84 -6.06 3.56 5.30
CA THR A 84 -4.94 3.85 4.40
C THR A 84 -4.22 2.55 4.07
N ILE A 85 -3.77 2.39 2.84
CA ILE A 85 -3.02 1.20 2.39
C ILE A 85 -1.63 1.62 1.93
N ALA A 86 -0.58 1.00 2.51
CA ALA A 86 0.77 1.09 2.00
C ALA A 86 1.05 -0.08 1.06
N THR A 87 1.29 0.18 -0.22
CA THR A 87 1.38 -0.84 -1.26
C THR A 87 2.54 -0.60 -2.24
N ASN A 88 3.02 -1.66 -2.87
CA ASN A 88 3.92 -1.54 -4.02
C ASN A 88 3.20 -1.09 -5.32
N GLY A 89 1.89 -1.04 -5.32
CA GLY A 89 1.04 -0.53 -6.39
C GLY A 89 0.86 -1.45 -7.61
N VAL A 90 1.62 -2.53 -7.75
CA VAL A 90 1.63 -3.36 -8.98
C VAL A 90 0.24 -3.86 -9.38
N LEU A 91 -0.60 -4.23 -8.41
CA LEU A 91 -1.95 -4.74 -8.68
C LEU A 91 -2.95 -3.65 -9.09
N LEU A 92 -2.61 -2.38 -8.87
CA LEU A 92 -3.45 -1.24 -9.27
C LEU A 92 -3.31 -0.89 -10.76
N GLU A 93 -2.51 -1.65 -11.54
CA GLU A 93 -2.59 -1.59 -13.00
C GLU A 93 -3.97 -2.03 -13.52
N ASP A 94 -4.73 -2.80 -12.74
CA ASP A 94 -6.14 -3.12 -13.01
C ASP A 94 -7.04 -1.98 -12.49
N MET A 95 -7.56 -1.16 -13.39
CA MET A 95 -8.49 -0.08 -13.05
C MET A 95 -9.77 -0.61 -12.39
N GLY A 96 -10.25 -1.79 -12.77
CA GLY A 96 -11.41 -2.42 -12.14
C GLY A 96 -11.15 -2.75 -10.67
N PHE A 97 -9.91 -3.11 -10.32
CA PHE A 97 -9.53 -3.31 -8.93
C PHE A 97 -9.45 -1.98 -8.15
N CYS A 98 -8.88 -0.92 -8.76
CA CYS A 98 -8.90 0.42 -8.17
C CYS A 98 -10.33 0.85 -7.83
N GLN A 99 -11.27 0.69 -8.77
CA GLN A 99 -12.66 1.06 -8.54
C GLN A 99 -13.30 0.26 -7.41
N ARG A 100 -13.06 -1.04 -7.31
CA ARG A 100 -13.56 -1.85 -6.20
C ARG A 100 -13.04 -1.40 -4.83
N LEU A 101 -11.78 -0.98 -4.75
CA LEU A 101 -11.21 -0.42 -3.51
C LEU A 101 -11.93 0.88 -3.11
N ILE A 102 -12.17 1.78 -4.07
CA ILE A 102 -12.91 3.04 -3.87
C ILE A 102 -14.34 2.76 -3.40
N ASP A 103 -15.04 1.87 -4.07
CA ASP A 103 -16.42 1.49 -3.74
C ASP A 103 -16.53 0.93 -2.32
N CYS A 104 -15.49 0.19 -1.89
CA CYS A 104 -15.38 -0.32 -0.52
C CYS A 104 -14.92 0.73 0.52
N GLY A 105 -14.66 1.97 0.12
CA GLY A 105 -14.39 3.07 1.05
C GLY A 105 -12.93 3.49 1.18
N LEU A 106 -12.03 2.95 0.37
CA LEU A 106 -10.65 3.45 0.34
C LEU A 106 -10.63 4.88 -0.22
N ARG A 107 -9.82 5.76 0.42
CA ARG A 107 -9.64 7.16 0.01
C ARG A 107 -8.18 7.54 -0.12
N TYR A 108 -7.28 6.84 0.55
CA TYR A 108 -5.88 7.21 0.62
C TYR A 108 -4.95 6.01 0.45
N LEU A 109 -3.90 6.20 -0.36
CA LEU A 109 -2.84 5.21 -0.62
C LEU A 109 -1.45 5.81 -0.32
N ASP A 110 -0.53 4.96 0.13
CA ASP A 110 0.90 5.22 0.07
C ASP A 110 1.55 4.25 -0.92
N ILE A 111 2.04 4.78 -2.04
CA ILE A 111 2.67 3.99 -3.10
C ILE A 111 4.17 3.92 -2.85
N SER A 112 4.66 2.74 -2.54
CA SER A 112 6.09 2.53 -2.29
C SER A 112 6.86 2.39 -3.61
N MET A 113 7.52 3.46 -4.04
CA MET A 113 8.41 3.46 -5.21
C MET A 113 9.63 2.58 -4.94
N LYS A 114 10.07 1.82 -5.95
CA LYS A 114 11.16 0.86 -5.80
C LYS A 114 12.41 1.20 -6.62
N GLY A 115 12.34 2.23 -7.45
CA GLY A 115 13.44 2.70 -8.28
C GLY A 115 13.02 3.83 -9.19
N ALA A 116 13.99 4.57 -9.74
CA ALA A 116 13.79 5.69 -10.65
C ALA A 116 13.51 5.22 -12.09
N ASP A 117 13.90 4.00 -12.44
CA ASP A 117 13.69 3.40 -13.76
C ASP A 117 13.48 1.88 -13.68
N ALA A 118 13.20 1.26 -14.82
CA ALA A 118 12.92 -0.18 -14.92
C ALA A 118 14.12 -1.06 -14.48
N THR A 119 15.34 -0.62 -14.71
CA THR A 119 16.55 -1.37 -14.37
C THR A 119 16.73 -1.40 -12.84
N GLU A 120 16.66 -0.24 -12.22
CA GLU A 120 16.75 -0.09 -10.77
C GLU A 120 15.61 -0.81 -10.08
N TRP A 121 14.38 -0.62 -10.57
CA TRP A 121 13.19 -1.28 -10.04
C TRP A 121 13.32 -2.81 -10.05
N LYS A 122 13.75 -3.38 -11.19
CA LYS A 122 13.97 -4.81 -11.34
C LYS A 122 15.08 -5.33 -10.43
N ARG A 123 16.17 -4.58 -10.30
CA ARG A 123 17.28 -4.92 -9.38
C ARG A 123 16.78 -4.97 -7.95
N ALA A 124 16.07 -3.94 -7.50
CA ALA A 124 15.60 -3.81 -6.12
C ALA A 124 14.52 -4.82 -5.74
N THR A 125 13.71 -5.31 -6.70
CA THR A 125 12.51 -6.13 -6.40
C THR A 125 12.61 -7.57 -6.90
N GLY A 126 13.57 -7.88 -7.76
CA GLY A 126 13.65 -9.17 -8.46
C GLY A 126 12.55 -9.39 -9.50
N PHE A 127 11.74 -8.38 -9.82
CA PHE A 127 10.57 -8.47 -10.70
C PHE A 127 10.55 -7.34 -11.75
N ASP A 128 10.07 -7.62 -12.95
CA ASP A 128 9.93 -6.64 -14.02
C ASP A 128 8.54 -5.98 -13.95
N GLY A 129 8.41 -5.00 -13.08
CA GLY A 129 7.11 -4.40 -12.76
C GLY A 129 7.05 -2.87 -12.81
N TYR A 130 8.12 -2.20 -13.24
CA TYR A 130 8.16 -0.74 -13.29
C TYR A 130 7.03 -0.13 -14.12
N ALA A 131 6.83 -0.64 -15.34
CA ALA A 131 5.74 -0.17 -16.21
C ALA A 131 4.35 -0.43 -15.60
N LYS A 132 4.19 -1.49 -14.81
CA LYS A 132 2.94 -1.77 -14.09
C LYS A 132 2.69 -0.75 -12.99
N GLN A 133 3.73 -0.38 -12.23
CA GLN A 133 3.63 0.65 -11.20
C GLN A 133 3.29 2.03 -11.80
N LEU A 134 3.90 2.41 -12.93
CA LEU A 134 3.56 3.66 -13.61
C LEU A 134 2.11 3.67 -14.12
N ARG A 135 1.63 2.56 -14.69
CA ARG A 135 0.20 2.44 -15.06
C ARG A 135 -0.72 2.52 -13.85
N ALA A 136 -0.32 1.91 -12.72
CA ALA A 136 -1.07 2.02 -11.48
C ALA A 136 -1.20 3.47 -11.00
N ILE A 137 -0.11 4.23 -11.02
CA ILE A 137 -0.13 5.66 -10.66
C ILE A 137 -1.04 6.43 -11.62
N SER A 138 -0.93 6.20 -12.92
CA SER A 138 -1.81 6.82 -13.94
C SER A 138 -3.29 6.48 -13.70
N ASN A 139 -3.60 5.23 -13.32
CA ASN A 139 -4.96 4.82 -12.97
C ASN A 139 -5.47 5.57 -11.74
N ILE A 140 -4.66 5.65 -10.68
CA ILE A 140 -5.02 6.34 -9.44
C ILE A 140 -5.28 7.82 -9.71
N VAL A 141 -4.41 8.49 -10.46
CA VAL A 141 -4.56 9.91 -10.86
C VAL A 141 -5.89 10.18 -11.59
N SER A 142 -6.42 9.20 -12.31
CA SER A 142 -7.71 9.34 -12.99
C SER A 142 -8.93 9.08 -12.09
N THR A 143 -8.70 8.80 -10.81
CA THR A 143 -9.75 8.56 -9.79
C THR A 143 -9.78 9.67 -8.74
N GLU A 144 -10.67 9.52 -7.75
CA GLU A 144 -10.74 10.38 -6.56
C GLU A 144 -9.82 9.93 -5.40
N LEU A 145 -8.96 8.92 -5.62
CA LEU A 145 -8.01 8.45 -4.61
C LEU A 145 -6.90 9.49 -4.40
N GLU A 146 -6.72 9.88 -3.15
CA GLU A 146 -5.53 10.61 -2.73
C GLU A 146 -4.37 9.65 -2.52
N PHE A 147 -3.17 10.05 -2.86
CA PHE A 147 -2.01 9.20 -2.64
C PHE A 147 -0.72 9.98 -2.39
N THR A 148 0.19 9.32 -1.68
CA THR A 148 1.59 9.73 -1.58
C THR A 148 2.48 8.68 -2.24
N CYS A 149 3.69 9.11 -2.60
CA CYS A 149 4.77 8.20 -2.98
C CYS A 149 5.83 8.21 -1.89
N SER A 150 6.21 7.02 -1.42
CA SER A 150 7.31 6.82 -0.48
C SER A 150 8.42 5.99 -1.14
N MET A 151 9.67 6.19 -0.70
CA MET A 151 10.82 5.43 -1.19
C MET A 151 11.76 5.08 -0.06
N VAL A 152 12.18 3.83 0.02
CA VAL A 152 13.25 3.42 0.93
C VAL A 152 14.59 3.86 0.32
N ILE A 153 15.29 4.76 1.00
CA ILE A 153 16.61 5.23 0.59
C ILE A 153 17.67 4.26 1.09
N THR A 154 18.51 3.79 0.17
CA THR A 154 19.63 2.89 0.43
C THR A 154 20.91 3.48 -0.17
N GLU A 155 22.08 2.92 0.17
CA GLU A 155 23.36 3.32 -0.44
C GLU A 155 23.34 3.20 -1.97
N GLU A 156 22.56 2.25 -2.49
CA GLU A 156 22.48 1.96 -3.92
C GLU A 156 21.64 2.97 -4.71
N ASN A 157 20.65 3.61 -4.07
CA ASN A 157 19.72 4.52 -4.76
C ASN A 157 19.80 5.99 -4.32
N VAL A 158 20.56 6.31 -3.27
CA VAL A 158 20.62 7.65 -2.69
C VAL A 158 21.00 8.74 -3.71
N THR A 159 21.84 8.43 -4.67
CA THR A 159 22.26 9.38 -5.72
C THR A 159 21.19 9.62 -6.79
N ARG A 160 20.15 8.80 -6.83
CA ARG A 160 19.08 8.85 -7.83
C ARG A 160 17.70 9.21 -7.27
N VAL A 161 17.66 9.69 -6.03
CA VAL A 161 16.39 10.06 -5.36
C VAL A 161 15.65 11.15 -6.15
N CYS A 162 16.37 12.16 -6.66
CA CYS A 162 15.76 13.24 -7.47
C CYS A 162 15.10 12.69 -8.74
N GLU A 163 15.73 11.72 -9.42
CA GLU A 163 15.17 11.08 -10.61
C GLU A 163 13.91 10.26 -10.27
N ALA A 164 13.91 9.56 -9.13
CA ALA A 164 12.73 8.83 -8.68
C ALA A 164 11.55 9.76 -8.33
N VAL A 165 11.83 10.89 -7.68
CA VAL A 165 10.82 11.93 -7.39
C VAL A 165 10.27 12.51 -8.70
N GLN A 166 11.14 12.81 -9.67
CA GLN A 166 10.72 13.31 -10.97
C GLN A 166 9.86 12.29 -11.72
N ALA A 167 10.23 11.01 -11.72
CA ALA A 167 9.45 9.94 -12.35
C ALA A 167 8.05 9.80 -11.72
N ALA A 168 7.95 9.90 -10.39
CA ALA A 168 6.67 9.91 -9.69
C ALA A 168 5.82 11.13 -10.09
N HIS A 169 6.41 12.32 -10.13
CA HIS A 169 5.75 13.56 -10.53
C HIS A 169 5.25 13.51 -11.99
N GLU A 170 6.08 13.05 -12.92
CA GLU A 170 5.71 12.91 -14.34
C GLU A 170 4.58 11.87 -14.54
N SER A 171 4.47 10.89 -13.65
CA SER A 171 3.36 9.93 -13.64
C SER A 171 2.06 10.49 -13.07
N GLY A 172 2.07 11.74 -12.57
CA GLY A 172 0.91 12.45 -12.06
C GLY A 172 0.85 12.61 -10.55
N ALA A 173 1.83 12.12 -9.80
CA ALA A 173 1.93 12.43 -8.37
C ALA A 173 2.15 13.94 -8.20
N ARG A 174 1.26 14.60 -7.45
CA ARG A 174 1.35 16.03 -7.16
C ARG A 174 1.91 16.22 -5.76
N HIS A 175 2.75 17.23 -5.59
CA HIS A 175 3.11 17.78 -4.29
C HIS A 175 2.14 18.91 -3.99
N ASP A 176 1.36 18.75 -2.93
CA ASP A 176 0.68 19.86 -2.27
C ASP A 176 1.57 20.40 -1.13
#